data_4db3982f170e164ead890542ebf6398c
#
_entry.id   4db3982f170e164ead890542ebf6398c
#
_cell.length_a   1.000
_cell.length_b   1.000
_cell.length_c   1.000
_cell.angle_alpha   90.00
_cell.angle_beta   90.00
_cell.angle_gamma   90.00
#
_symmetry.space_group_name_H-M   'P 1'
#
loop_
_entity.id
_entity.type
_entity.pdbx_description
1 polymer ?
#
loop_
_entity_poly.entity_id
_entity_poly.type
_entity_poly.pdbx_seq_one_letter_code
_entity_poly.pdbx_strand_id
1 'polypeptide(L)'
;MELDFTGMRRIPDEELVLKDIRYLALVQVGLMDLYRRWGRPDVGVDSLAEWLCFAFALPHGEKFALQREAYHPPAPGFLLSATQGLFSAEAAEQVIVALDIPGAFAVELSSEVVG
;
A
#
# COMPACT_ATOMS: atom_id res chain seq x y z
N MET A 1 5.79 -18.98 7.23
CA MET A 1 6.53 -18.61 6.01
C MET A 1 7.05 -17.19 6.14
N GLU A 2 8.30 -17.00 5.89
CA GLU A 2 8.91 -15.68 5.98
C GLU A 2 8.63 -14.88 4.71
N LEU A 3 8.25 -13.61 4.89
CA LEU A 3 7.96 -12.72 3.77
C LEU A 3 9.28 -12.21 3.17
N ASP A 4 9.39 -12.24 1.85
CA ASP A 4 10.59 -11.78 1.15
C ASP A 4 10.36 -10.40 0.53
N PHE A 5 10.74 -9.36 1.27
CA PHE A 5 10.64 -7.99 0.78
C PHE A 5 11.83 -7.57 -0.09
N THR A 6 12.91 -8.36 -0.14
CA THR A 6 14.06 -8.04 -1.00
C THR A 6 13.71 -8.17 -2.47
N GLY A 7 12.74 -9.02 -2.80
CA GLY A 7 12.23 -9.18 -4.15
C GLY A 7 11.00 -8.35 -4.47
N MET A 8 10.66 -7.37 -3.62
CA MET A 8 9.51 -6.51 -3.82
C MET A 8 9.65 -5.68 -5.10
N ARG A 9 8.58 -5.63 -5.89
CA ARG A 9 8.58 -4.87 -7.14
C ARG A 9 7.26 -4.16 -7.35
N ARG A 10 7.31 -3.04 -8.07
CA ARG A 10 6.11 -2.34 -8.52
C ARG A 10 5.40 -3.17 -9.58
N ILE A 11 4.08 -3.18 -9.51
CA ILE A 11 3.22 -3.80 -10.51
C ILE A 11 2.15 -2.79 -10.95
N PRO A 12 1.55 -2.95 -12.14
CA PRO A 12 0.39 -2.16 -12.52
C PRO A 12 -0.78 -2.46 -11.58
N ASP A 13 -1.59 -1.44 -11.29
CA ASP A 13 -2.75 -1.60 -10.40
C ASP A 13 -3.78 -2.61 -10.93
N GLU A 14 -3.84 -2.78 -12.25
CA GLU A 14 -4.71 -3.76 -12.90
C GLU A 14 -4.36 -5.21 -12.55
N GLU A 15 -3.16 -5.46 -12.02
CA GLU A 15 -2.79 -6.79 -11.53
C GLU A 15 -3.34 -7.07 -10.13
N LEU A 16 -3.91 -6.07 -9.47
CA LEU A 16 -4.57 -6.27 -8.18
C LEU A 16 -5.95 -6.87 -8.41
N VAL A 17 -6.26 -7.94 -7.71
CA VAL A 17 -7.60 -8.51 -7.69
C VAL A 17 -8.29 -7.94 -6.45
N LEU A 18 -9.22 -7.01 -6.66
CA LEU A 18 -9.80 -6.21 -5.57
C LEU A 18 -10.44 -7.07 -4.47
N LYS A 19 -11.05 -8.19 -4.83
CA LYS A 19 -11.65 -9.10 -3.85
C LYS A 19 -10.62 -9.80 -2.96
N ASP A 20 -9.36 -9.82 -3.37
CA ASP A 20 -8.29 -10.51 -2.64
C ASP A 20 -7.50 -9.58 -1.73
N ILE A 21 -7.74 -8.28 -1.79
CA ILE A 21 -7.07 -7.31 -0.92
C ILE A 21 -8.06 -6.67 0.05
N ARG A 22 -7.57 -6.39 1.25
CA ARG A 22 -8.37 -5.75 2.29
C ARG A 22 -7.58 -4.63 2.94
N TYR A 23 -8.28 -3.64 3.47
CA TYR A 23 -7.69 -2.54 4.20
C TYR A 23 -6.90 -3.06 5.41
N LEU A 24 -5.62 -2.74 5.46
CA LEU A 24 -4.70 -3.18 6.50
C LEU A 24 -4.35 -2.04 7.45
N ALA A 25 -4.01 -0.88 6.91
CA ALA A 25 -3.52 0.23 7.73
C ALA A 25 -3.63 1.56 7.00
N LEU A 26 -3.69 2.65 7.77
CA LEU A 26 -3.49 4.00 7.27
C LEU A 26 -2.02 4.35 7.48
N VAL A 27 -1.33 4.71 6.41
CA VAL A 27 0.11 4.98 6.43
C VAL A 27 0.37 6.44 6.15
N GLN A 28 1.07 7.09 7.06
CA GLN A 28 1.52 8.48 6.87
C GLN A 28 2.76 8.46 5.99
N VAL A 29 2.61 8.92 4.75
CA VAL A 29 3.72 9.00 3.79
C VAL A 29 3.36 10.03 2.72
N GLY A 30 4.33 10.79 2.26
CA GLY A 30 4.10 11.82 1.25
C GLY A 30 4.04 11.25 -0.17
N LEU A 31 3.15 11.80 -0.99
CA LEU A 31 3.05 11.45 -2.40
C LEU A 31 4.38 11.65 -3.13
N MET A 32 5.03 12.78 -2.91
CA MET A 32 6.29 13.08 -3.60
C MET A 32 7.42 12.16 -3.18
N ASP A 33 7.41 11.71 -1.92
CA ASP A 33 8.40 10.75 -1.43
C ASP A 33 8.22 9.39 -2.10
N LEU A 34 6.96 8.94 -2.23
CA LEU A 34 6.65 7.72 -2.96
C LEU A 34 7.03 7.84 -4.43
N TYR A 35 6.73 8.98 -5.05
CA TYR A 35 7.05 9.23 -6.45
C TYR A 35 8.56 9.15 -6.70
N ARG A 36 9.36 9.79 -5.87
CA ARG A 36 10.82 9.79 -6.03
C ARG A 36 11.43 8.41 -5.85
N ARG A 37 10.86 7.63 -4.94
CA ARG A 37 11.42 6.31 -4.61
C ARG A 37 10.92 5.21 -5.53
N TRP A 38 9.64 5.26 -5.92
CA TRP A 38 8.97 4.15 -6.60
C TRP A 38 8.37 4.50 -7.97
N GLY A 39 8.51 5.73 -8.42
CA GLY A 39 8.00 6.15 -9.72
C GLY A 39 6.58 6.70 -9.65
N ARG A 40 5.97 6.86 -10.82
CA ARG A 40 4.63 7.44 -10.91
C ARG A 40 3.57 6.51 -10.34
N PRO A 41 2.55 7.08 -9.66
CA PRO A 41 1.39 6.28 -9.31
C PRO A 41 0.59 5.91 -10.54
N ASP A 42 -0.15 4.81 -10.45
CA ASP A 42 -1.22 4.54 -11.39
C ASP A 42 -2.41 5.41 -11.03
N VAL A 43 -3.15 5.84 -12.03
CA VAL A 43 -4.34 6.68 -11.84
C VAL A 43 -5.58 5.88 -12.24
N GLY A 44 -6.49 5.70 -11.29
CA GLY A 44 -7.78 5.06 -11.52
C GLY A 44 -8.90 6.06 -11.34
N VAL A 45 -9.99 5.86 -12.07
CA VAL A 45 -11.18 6.71 -11.96
C VAL A 45 -12.38 5.82 -11.71
N ASP A 46 -13.12 6.11 -10.65
CA ASP A 46 -14.43 5.52 -10.43
C ASP A 46 -15.53 6.58 -10.54
N SER A 47 -16.77 6.24 -10.22
CA SER A 47 -17.90 7.16 -10.36
C SER A 47 -17.84 8.34 -9.38
N LEU A 48 -16.97 8.30 -8.39
CA LEU A 48 -16.93 9.29 -7.31
C LEU A 48 -15.64 10.10 -7.30
N ALA A 49 -14.52 9.50 -7.72
CA ALA A 49 -13.22 10.13 -7.53
C ALA A 49 -12.17 9.57 -8.47
N GLU A 50 -11.08 10.33 -8.60
CA GLU A 50 -9.85 9.88 -9.21
C GLU A 50 -8.93 9.40 -8.08
N TRP A 51 -8.30 8.24 -8.28
CA TRP A 51 -7.47 7.59 -7.27
C TRP A 51 -6.03 7.46 -7.73
N LEU A 52 -5.11 7.63 -6.80
CA LEU A 52 -3.68 7.34 -7.01
C LEU A 52 -3.36 6.02 -6.34
N CYS A 53 -2.62 5.16 -7.05
CA CYS A 53 -2.30 3.82 -6.57
C CYS A 53 -0.84 3.48 -6.83
N PHE A 54 -0.17 2.97 -5.77
CA PHE A 54 1.15 2.35 -5.89
C PHE A 54 0.98 0.88 -5.50
N ALA A 55 1.02 -0.01 -6.48
CA ALA A 55 0.83 -1.44 -6.25
C ALA A 55 2.17 -2.18 -6.29
N PHE A 56 2.29 -3.20 -5.45
CA PHE A 56 3.52 -3.97 -5.28
C PHE A 56 3.22 -5.45 -5.17
N ALA A 57 4.18 -6.27 -5.59
CA ALA A 57 4.12 -7.71 -5.39
C ALA A 57 5.43 -8.21 -4.78
N LEU A 58 5.32 -9.25 -3.96
CA LEU A 58 6.44 -10.03 -3.44
C LEU A 58 6.64 -11.27 -4.31
N PRO A 59 7.84 -11.91 -4.25
CA PRO A 59 8.13 -13.03 -5.13
C PRO A 59 7.18 -14.22 -5.03
N HIS A 60 6.57 -14.43 -3.87
CA HIS A 60 5.65 -15.57 -3.66
C HIS A 60 4.19 -15.22 -3.94
N GLY A 61 3.91 -14.05 -4.50
CA GLY A 61 2.59 -13.69 -4.94
C GLY A 61 1.78 -12.81 -4.00
N GLU A 62 2.27 -12.53 -2.81
CA GLU A 62 1.62 -11.57 -1.92
C GLU A 62 1.66 -10.19 -2.59
N LYS A 63 0.57 -9.44 -2.43
CA LYS A 63 0.43 -8.11 -3.03
C LYS A 63 -0.08 -7.11 -2.02
N PHE A 64 0.32 -5.86 -2.21
CA PHE A 64 -0.24 -4.75 -1.44
C PHE A 64 -0.29 -3.50 -2.30
N ALA A 65 -1.09 -2.54 -1.87
CA ALA A 65 -1.22 -1.27 -2.55
C ALA A 65 -1.37 -0.13 -1.56
N LEU A 66 -0.80 1.01 -1.92
CA LEU A 66 -1.02 2.29 -1.26
C LEU A 66 -1.92 3.11 -2.16
N GLN A 67 -3.07 3.53 -1.65
CA GLN A 67 -4.09 4.23 -2.44
C GLN A 67 -4.61 5.45 -1.71
N ARG A 68 -4.92 6.50 -2.47
CA ARG A 68 -5.62 7.69 -1.95
C ARG A 68 -6.37 8.40 -3.08
N GLU A 69 -7.36 9.21 -2.73
CA GLU A 69 -8.00 10.11 -3.68
C GLU A 69 -7.02 11.18 -4.14
N ALA A 70 -7.03 11.47 -5.46
CA ALA A 70 -6.07 12.40 -6.06
C ALA A 70 -6.27 13.85 -5.62
N TYR A 71 -7.53 14.26 -5.48
CA TYR A 71 -7.87 15.68 -5.29
C TYR A 71 -8.48 16.02 -3.94
N HIS A 72 -8.70 15.04 -3.09
CA HIS A 72 -9.27 15.33 -1.78
C HIS A 72 -8.21 15.89 -0.84
N PRO A 73 -8.43 17.11 -0.29
CA PRO A 73 -7.50 17.65 0.70
C PRO A 73 -7.69 16.89 2.00
N PRO A 74 -6.69 16.92 2.75
CA PRO A 74 -5.60 15.98 2.69
C PRO A 74 -6.03 14.73 3.42
N ALA A 75 -6.22 13.67 2.74
CA ALA A 75 -6.13 12.41 3.44
C ALA A 75 -4.77 12.43 4.12
N PRO A 76 -4.68 12.21 5.43
CA PRO A 76 -3.41 12.31 6.16
C PRO A 76 -2.41 11.23 5.78
N GLY A 77 -2.62 10.50 4.70
CA GLY A 77 -1.73 9.47 4.23
C GLY A 77 -2.38 8.62 3.17
N PHE A 78 -1.86 7.43 3.01
CA PHE A 78 -2.35 6.44 2.05
C PHE A 78 -3.00 5.26 2.75
N LEU A 79 -4.07 4.75 2.17
CA LEU A 79 -4.67 3.49 2.62
C LEU A 79 -3.79 2.34 2.11
N LEU A 80 -3.27 1.55 3.04
CA LEU A 80 -2.55 0.32 2.71
C LEU A 80 -3.53 -0.83 2.74
N SER A 81 -3.68 -1.50 1.60
CA SER A 81 -4.50 -2.70 1.45
C SER A 81 -3.60 -3.85 1.03
N ALA A 82 -3.90 -5.05 1.46
CA ALA A 82 -3.01 -6.19 1.25
C ALA A 82 -3.77 -7.51 1.12
N THR A 83 -3.10 -8.48 0.48
CA THR A 83 -3.59 -9.85 0.41
C THR A 83 -3.44 -10.54 1.77
N GLN A 84 -4.13 -11.66 1.94
CA GLN A 84 -4.21 -12.37 3.22
C GLN A 84 -2.84 -12.70 3.83
N GLY A 85 -1.85 -13.04 3.03
CA GLY A 85 -0.51 -13.37 3.53
C GLY A 85 0.22 -12.19 4.19
N LEU A 86 -0.23 -10.97 3.94
CA LEU A 86 0.35 -9.75 4.52
C LEU A 86 -0.55 -9.14 5.60
N PHE A 87 -1.63 -9.82 5.98
CA PHE A 87 -2.65 -9.23 6.83
C PHE A 87 -2.36 -9.41 8.32
N SER A 88 -1.34 -8.71 8.81
CA SER A 88 -0.97 -8.70 10.23
C SER A 88 -0.28 -7.37 10.56
N ALA A 89 -0.23 -7.04 11.86
CA ALA A 89 0.46 -5.83 12.33
C ALA A 89 1.95 -5.89 12.00
N GLU A 90 2.57 -7.05 12.17
CA GLU A 90 3.98 -7.25 11.85
C GLU A 90 4.25 -7.04 10.35
N ALA A 91 3.41 -7.61 9.49
CA ALA A 91 3.57 -7.43 8.05
C ALA A 91 3.39 -5.97 7.64
N ALA A 92 2.45 -5.25 8.25
CA ALA A 92 2.28 -3.82 7.99
C ALA A 92 3.56 -3.03 8.29
N GLU A 93 4.21 -3.31 9.42
CA GLU A 93 5.48 -2.68 9.77
C GLU A 93 6.58 -3.05 8.78
N GLN A 94 6.64 -4.31 8.35
CA GLN A 94 7.61 -4.76 7.37
C GLN A 94 7.43 -4.07 6.02
N VAL A 95 6.17 -3.86 5.59
CA VAL A 95 5.84 -3.12 4.37
C VAL A 95 6.40 -1.70 4.47
N ILE A 96 6.16 -1.02 5.59
CA ILE A 96 6.59 0.37 5.79
C ILE A 96 8.11 0.46 5.72
N VAL A 97 8.83 -0.46 6.37
CA VAL A 97 10.28 -0.52 6.30
C VAL A 97 10.75 -0.76 4.86
N ALA A 98 10.07 -1.66 4.15
CA ALA A 98 10.44 -2.01 2.77
C ALA A 98 10.22 -0.87 1.79
N LEU A 99 9.27 0.03 2.05
CA LEU A 99 9.07 1.22 1.23
C LEU A 99 10.30 2.14 1.22
N ASP A 100 11.10 2.05 2.27
CA ASP A 100 12.36 2.79 2.37
C ASP A 100 12.18 4.31 2.23
N ILE A 101 11.19 4.84 2.96
CA ILE A 101 10.89 6.26 2.96
C ILE A 101 11.02 6.79 4.39
N PRO A 102 11.99 7.66 4.66
CA PRO A 102 12.18 8.22 6.00
C PRO A 102 10.91 8.91 6.50
N GLY A 103 10.55 8.65 7.74
CA GLY A 103 9.40 9.27 8.38
C GLY A 103 8.05 8.63 8.07
N ALA A 104 8.00 7.59 7.22
CA ALA A 104 6.75 6.86 6.99
C ALA A 104 6.41 6.01 8.21
N PHE A 105 5.14 6.00 8.60
CA PHE A 105 4.68 5.20 9.74
C PHE A 105 3.20 4.88 9.63
N ALA A 106 2.77 3.82 10.31
CA ALA A 106 1.36 3.47 10.40
C ALA A 106 0.67 4.39 11.42
N VAL A 107 -0.39 5.07 10.97
CA VAL A 107 -1.21 5.92 11.84
C VAL A 107 -2.22 5.06 12.58
N GLU A 108 -2.77 4.06 11.87
CA GLU A 108 -3.87 3.25 12.37
C GLU A 108 -3.83 1.89 11.68
N LEU A 109 -4.12 0.84 12.43
CA LEU A 109 -4.32 -0.49 11.87
C LEU A 109 -5.81 -0.78 11.74
N SER A 110 -6.18 -1.57 10.74
CA SER A 110 -7.54 -2.08 10.61
C SER A 110 -7.93 -2.85 11.87
N SER A 111 -9.19 -2.70 12.30
CA SER A 111 -9.72 -3.46 13.43
C SER A 111 -9.79 -4.96 13.17
N GLU A 112 -9.67 -5.39 11.92
CA GLU A 112 -9.66 -6.80 11.54
C GLU A 112 -8.29 -7.45 11.64
N VAL A 113 -7.24 -6.65 11.88
CA VAL A 113 -5.88 -7.18 11.98
C VAL A 113 -5.71 -7.90 13.30
N VAL A 114 -5.20 -9.11 13.24
CA VAL A 114 -4.92 -9.94 14.40
C VAL A 114 -3.42 -9.92 14.69
N GLY A 115 -3.11 -9.61 15.91
CA GLY A 115 -1.75 -9.65 16.39
C GLY A 115 -0.88 -8.52 16.02
#